data_75fa587cda7874fbd818df05d91a5686
#
_entry.id   75fa587cda7874fbd818df05d91a5686
#
_cell.length_a   1.000
_cell.length_b   1.000
_cell.length_c   1.000
_cell.angle_alpha   90.00
_cell.angle_beta   90.00
_cell.angle_gamma   90.00
#
_symmetry.space_group_name_H-M   'P 1'
#
loop_
_entity.id
_entity.type
_entity.pdbx_description
1 polymer ?
#
loop_
_entity_poly.entity_id
_entity_poly.type
_entity_poly.pdbx_seq_one_letter_code
_entity_poly.pdbx_strand_id
1 'polypeptide(L)'
;ILSADFNRLGEQIKILEKEGVEYLHIDVMDGDFVPSISFGMPVIKSIRKESNMFFDVHLMVTEPERYIRDFVECGADSITVHAEACEDLERTLEQIRAAGVKAAVSIKPSTPVNDISHLLEDVDMVLIMTVQPGFGGQKYMDECTEKIQELRELIDEEELDVDIQVDGGINDD
;
A
#
# COMPACT_ATOMS: atom_id res chain seq x y z
N ILE A 1 3.17 9.13 3.76
CA ILE A 1 3.68 10.54 3.68
C ILE A 1 2.64 11.56 3.24
N LEU A 2 1.42 11.14 2.95
CA LEU A 2 0.36 12.02 2.42
C LEU A 2 0.03 13.21 3.35
N SER A 3 0.15 13.00 4.67
CA SER A 3 -0.10 14.04 5.69
C SER A 3 1.12 14.90 6.04
N ALA A 4 2.25 14.74 5.36
CA ALA A 4 3.47 15.46 5.64
C ALA A 4 3.44 16.90 5.08
N ASP A 5 4.23 17.79 5.70
CA ASP A 5 4.56 19.09 5.08
C ASP A 5 5.60 18.87 3.98
N PHE A 6 5.16 18.95 2.71
CA PHE A 6 6.02 18.70 1.55
C PHE A 6 7.18 19.70 1.43
N ASN A 7 7.08 20.89 2.02
CA ASN A 7 8.22 21.83 2.10
C ASN A 7 9.34 21.31 3.00
N ARG A 8 9.03 20.39 3.92
CA ARG A 8 9.96 19.85 4.92
C ARG A 8 9.99 18.32 4.93
N LEU A 9 9.57 17.70 3.83
CA LEU A 9 9.37 16.25 3.75
C LEU A 9 10.61 15.45 4.19
N GLY A 10 11.79 15.79 3.69
CA GLY A 10 13.03 15.11 4.07
C GLY A 10 13.38 15.25 5.55
N GLU A 11 13.09 16.40 6.17
CA GLU A 11 13.31 16.60 7.61
C GLU A 11 12.35 15.73 8.44
N GLN A 12 11.07 15.67 8.04
CA GLN A 12 10.06 14.87 8.73
C GLN A 12 10.36 13.37 8.62
N ILE A 13 10.79 12.90 7.46
CA ILE A 13 11.23 11.51 7.26
C ILE A 13 12.39 11.17 8.21
N LYS A 14 13.40 12.02 8.32
CA LYS A 14 14.54 11.81 9.23
C LYS A 14 14.13 11.77 10.70
N ILE A 15 13.09 12.51 11.09
CA ILE A 15 12.52 12.43 12.44
C ILE A 15 11.91 11.06 12.68
N LEU A 16 11.07 10.57 11.75
CA LEU A 16 10.44 9.26 11.86
C LEU A 16 11.49 8.14 11.92
N GLU A 17 12.49 8.18 11.05
CA GLU A 17 13.58 7.20 11.04
C GLU A 17 14.36 7.19 12.37
N LYS A 18 14.60 8.36 12.97
CA LYS A 18 15.25 8.47 14.28
C LYS A 18 14.39 7.91 15.43
N GLU A 19 13.08 8.03 15.33
CA GLU A 19 12.13 7.48 16.31
C GLU A 19 11.88 5.95 16.11
N GLY A 20 12.56 5.33 15.14
CA GLY A 20 12.54 3.89 14.91
C GLY A 20 11.37 3.41 14.05
N VAL A 21 10.75 4.31 13.28
CA VAL A 21 9.73 3.90 12.29
C VAL A 21 10.42 3.13 11.16
N GLU A 22 9.95 1.93 10.86
CA GLU A 22 10.58 1.04 9.89
C GLU A 22 10.07 1.27 8.47
N TYR A 23 8.76 1.51 8.31
CA TYR A 23 8.08 1.63 7.02
C TYR A 23 7.69 3.07 6.73
N LEU A 24 7.93 3.49 5.50
CA LEU A 24 7.42 4.75 4.96
C LEU A 24 6.34 4.44 3.95
N HIS A 25 5.08 4.61 4.35
CA HIS A 25 3.92 4.42 3.47
C HIS A 25 3.75 5.58 2.51
N ILE A 26 3.65 5.27 1.21
CA ILE A 26 3.74 6.24 0.11
C ILE A 26 2.52 6.09 -0.80
N ASP A 27 1.51 6.93 -0.60
CA ASP A 27 0.26 6.93 -1.36
C ASP A 27 0.41 7.64 -2.71
N VAL A 28 0.35 6.87 -3.78
CA VAL A 28 0.37 7.38 -5.15
C VAL A 28 -1.03 7.36 -5.73
N MET A 29 -1.54 8.54 -6.10
CA MET A 29 -2.89 8.74 -6.61
C MET A 29 -2.84 9.45 -7.96
N ASP A 30 -3.63 8.98 -8.93
CA ASP A 30 -3.63 9.45 -10.31
C ASP A 30 -4.79 10.37 -10.69
N GLY A 31 -5.81 10.50 -9.82
CA GLY A 31 -7.01 11.27 -10.11
C GLY A 31 -8.02 10.55 -11.01
N ASP A 32 -7.78 9.28 -11.35
CA ASP A 32 -8.66 8.44 -12.16
C ASP A 32 -9.22 7.27 -11.33
N PHE A 33 -8.37 6.42 -10.78
CA PHE A 33 -8.79 5.37 -9.85
C PHE A 33 -9.38 5.93 -8.55
N VAL A 34 -8.83 7.06 -8.08
CA VAL A 34 -9.32 7.83 -6.93
C VAL A 34 -9.42 9.31 -7.30
N PRO A 35 -10.29 10.11 -6.64
CA PRO A 35 -10.60 11.50 -7.07
C PRO A 35 -9.49 12.52 -6.78
N SER A 36 -8.36 12.12 -6.22
CA SER A 36 -7.23 13.00 -5.89
C SER A 36 -5.98 12.63 -6.66
N ILE A 37 -5.10 13.62 -6.87
CA ILE A 37 -3.74 13.43 -7.38
C ILE A 37 -2.78 13.73 -6.24
N SER A 38 -1.84 12.84 -5.94
CA SER A 38 -0.84 13.07 -4.90
C SER A 38 0.52 13.47 -5.48
N PHE A 39 1.37 12.52 -5.74
CA PHE A 39 2.72 12.70 -6.28
C PHE A 39 3.16 11.38 -6.94
N GLY A 40 4.35 11.36 -7.54
CA GLY A 40 4.84 10.17 -8.25
C GLY A 40 6.36 10.03 -8.17
N MET A 41 6.93 9.38 -9.17
CA MET A 41 8.33 8.94 -9.26
C MET A 41 9.36 10.02 -8.86
N PRO A 42 9.26 11.30 -9.30
CA PRO A 42 10.28 12.30 -8.96
C PRO A 42 10.40 12.56 -7.46
N VAL A 43 9.28 12.55 -6.71
CA VAL A 43 9.27 12.74 -5.26
C VAL A 43 9.89 11.52 -4.58
N ILE A 44 9.45 10.31 -4.94
CA ILE A 44 9.93 9.06 -4.35
C ILE A 44 11.44 8.92 -4.56
N LYS A 45 11.90 9.13 -5.79
CA LYS A 45 13.34 9.09 -6.13
C LYS A 45 14.16 10.13 -5.36
N SER A 46 13.57 11.28 -5.04
CA SER A 46 14.21 12.32 -4.25
C SER A 46 14.37 11.91 -2.80
N ILE A 47 13.30 11.45 -2.16
CA ILE A 47 13.30 11.06 -0.74
C ILE A 47 14.07 9.76 -0.48
N ARG A 48 14.13 8.83 -1.46
CA ARG A 48 14.92 7.59 -1.34
C ARG A 48 16.39 7.84 -0.98
N LYS A 49 16.96 8.92 -1.49
CA LYS A 49 18.35 9.31 -1.22
C LYS A 49 18.59 9.78 0.21
N GLU A 50 17.53 10.17 0.90
CA GLU A 50 17.59 10.79 2.24
C GLU A 50 17.24 9.80 3.36
N SER A 51 16.73 8.60 3.04
CA SER A 51 16.25 7.64 4.04
C SER A 51 16.58 6.19 3.67
N ASN A 52 16.84 5.37 4.70
CA ASN A 52 17.00 3.91 4.58
C ASN A 52 15.74 3.14 5.04
N MET A 53 14.67 3.82 5.37
CA MET A 53 13.40 3.18 5.74
C MET A 53 12.90 2.30 4.60
N PHE A 54 12.09 1.30 4.93
CA PHE A 54 11.41 0.47 3.94
C PHE A 54 10.33 1.29 3.23
N PHE A 55 10.44 1.43 1.89
CA PHE A 55 9.49 2.19 1.09
C PHE A 55 8.35 1.28 0.63
N ASP A 56 7.22 1.42 1.29
CA ASP A 56 5.97 0.74 1.00
C ASP A 56 5.12 1.62 0.08
N VAL A 57 5.14 1.32 -1.22
CA VAL A 57 4.49 2.14 -2.25
C VAL A 57 3.10 1.61 -2.55
N HIS A 58 2.08 2.38 -2.15
CA HIS A 58 0.68 2.07 -2.34
C HIS A 58 0.14 2.77 -3.59
N LEU A 59 -0.20 1.99 -4.62
CA LEU A 59 -0.64 2.49 -5.91
C LEU A 59 -2.16 2.55 -6.00
N MET A 60 -2.72 3.73 -5.80
CA MET A 60 -4.12 4.06 -6.08
C MET A 60 -4.23 4.65 -7.48
N VAL A 61 -3.91 3.86 -8.49
CA VAL A 61 -3.83 4.27 -9.89
C VAL A 61 -4.51 3.24 -10.79
N THR A 62 -5.07 3.69 -11.89
CA THR A 62 -5.61 2.84 -12.96
C THR A 62 -4.47 2.15 -13.70
N GLU A 63 -4.63 0.85 -14.03
CA GLU A 63 -3.63 0.03 -14.74
C GLU A 63 -2.23 0.09 -14.06
N PRO A 64 -2.10 -0.29 -12.76
CA PRO A 64 -0.85 -0.15 -12.00
C PRO A 64 0.32 -0.93 -12.60
N GLU A 65 0.08 -2.01 -13.33
CA GLU A 65 1.07 -2.85 -14.02
C GLU A 65 1.96 -2.04 -14.98
N ARG A 66 1.48 -0.91 -15.47
CA ARG A 66 2.24 0.01 -16.35
C ARG A 66 3.39 0.71 -15.64
N TYR A 67 3.30 0.85 -14.31
CA TYR A 67 4.20 1.69 -13.52
C TYR A 67 5.11 0.92 -12.58
N ILE A 68 4.93 -0.40 -12.43
CA ILE A 68 5.69 -1.23 -11.47
C ILE A 68 7.20 -1.02 -11.62
N ARG A 69 7.70 -1.14 -12.85
CA ARG A 69 9.13 -0.96 -13.12
C ARG A 69 9.63 0.42 -12.71
N ASP A 70 8.89 1.47 -13.01
CA ASP A 70 9.28 2.84 -12.70
C ASP A 70 9.38 3.08 -11.19
N PHE A 71 8.45 2.52 -10.40
CA PHE A 71 8.48 2.63 -8.94
C PHE A 71 9.60 1.79 -8.32
N VAL A 72 9.90 0.62 -8.85
CA VAL A 72 11.07 -0.18 -8.45
C VAL A 72 12.36 0.61 -8.71
N GLU A 73 12.51 1.22 -9.88
CA GLU A 73 13.66 2.06 -10.23
C GLU A 73 13.76 3.33 -9.35
N CYS A 74 12.67 3.78 -8.75
CA CYS A 74 12.66 4.87 -7.79
C CYS A 74 13.05 4.44 -6.37
N GLY A 75 13.14 3.14 -6.12
CA GLY A 75 13.57 2.57 -4.84
C GLY A 75 12.44 2.09 -3.94
N ALA A 76 11.30 1.68 -4.50
CA ALA A 76 10.28 0.94 -3.77
C ALA A 76 10.85 -0.38 -3.26
N ASP A 77 10.56 -0.73 -2.00
CA ASP A 77 10.89 -2.02 -1.39
C ASP A 77 9.67 -2.97 -1.42
N SER A 78 8.47 -2.39 -1.43
CA SER A 78 7.19 -3.07 -1.65
C SER A 78 6.32 -2.26 -2.60
N ILE A 79 5.51 -2.94 -3.40
CA ILE A 79 4.44 -2.32 -4.19
C ILE A 79 3.11 -2.97 -3.86
N THR A 80 2.17 -2.15 -3.40
CA THR A 80 0.79 -2.54 -3.13
C THR A 80 -0.11 -2.04 -4.26
N VAL A 81 -0.84 -2.95 -4.90
CA VAL A 81 -1.81 -2.64 -5.95
C VAL A 81 -3.22 -2.96 -5.48
N HIS A 82 -4.20 -2.20 -5.94
CA HIS A 82 -5.60 -2.49 -5.67
C HIS A 82 -6.12 -3.63 -6.56
N ALA A 83 -6.80 -4.60 -5.95
CA ALA A 83 -7.47 -5.67 -6.70
C ALA A 83 -8.43 -5.10 -7.75
N GLU A 84 -9.13 -4.01 -7.39
CA GLU A 84 -10.12 -3.34 -8.24
C GLU A 84 -9.51 -2.51 -9.38
N ALA A 85 -8.19 -2.27 -9.37
CA ALA A 85 -7.48 -1.49 -10.39
C ALA A 85 -6.80 -2.36 -11.44
N CYS A 86 -6.66 -3.67 -11.19
CA CYS A 86 -5.97 -4.60 -12.05
C CYS A 86 -6.95 -5.35 -12.97
N GLU A 87 -6.68 -5.42 -14.26
CA GLU A 87 -7.42 -6.28 -15.19
C GLU A 87 -7.09 -7.76 -14.94
N ASP A 88 -5.83 -8.05 -14.62
CA ASP A 88 -5.29 -9.37 -14.28
C ASP A 88 -4.40 -9.21 -13.04
N LEU A 89 -5.01 -9.41 -11.85
CA LEU A 89 -4.34 -9.21 -10.57
C LEU A 89 -3.20 -10.21 -10.36
N GLU A 90 -3.41 -11.49 -10.66
CA GLU A 90 -2.41 -12.55 -10.51
C GLU A 90 -1.13 -12.21 -11.31
N ARG A 91 -1.30 -11.86 -12.59
CA ARG A 91 -0.20 -11.44 -13.44
C ARG A 91 0.49 -10.17 -12.94
N THR A 92 -0.26 -9.22 -12.39
CA THR A 92 0.30 -7.98 -11.84
C THR A 92 1.16 -8.27 -10.62
N LEU A 93 0.72 -9.15 -9.71
CA LEU A 93 1.50 -9.60 -8.55
C LEU A 93 2.77 -10.37 -8.97
N GLU A 94 2.67 -11.25 -9.95
CA GLU A 94 3.83 -11.92 -10.53
C GLU A 94 4.86 -10.92 -11.09
N GLN A 95 4.39 -9.86 -11.77
CA GLN A 95 5.26 -8.81 -12.30
C GLN A 95 5.99 -8.06 -11.20
N ILE A 96 5.33 -7.76 -10.07
CA ILE A 96 5.96 -7.12 -8.91
C ILE A 96 7.06 -8.02 -8.33
N ARG A 97 6.74 -9.29 -8.08
CA ARG A 97 7.72 -10.28 -7.55
C ARG A 97 8.90 -10.47 -8.50
N ALA A 98 8.64 -10.57 -9.81
CA ALA A 98 9.69 -10.69 -10.82
C ALA A 98 10.60 -9.46 -10.90
N ALA A 99 10.12 -8.30 -10.49
CA ALA A 99 10.91 -7.07 -10.39
C ALA A 99 11.80 -7.02 -9.13
N GLY A 100 11.68 -7.99 -8.22
CA GLY A 100 12.55 -8.18 -7.07
C GLY A 100 12.17 -7.39 -5.82
N VAL A 101 10.93 -6.92 -5.72
CA VAL A 101 10.37 -6.24 -4.54
C VAL A 101 9.21 -7.04 -3.97
N LYS A 102 8.83 -6.76 -2.72
CA LYS A 102 7.67 -7.39 -2.08
C LYS A 102 6.38 -7.03 -2.82
N ALA A 103 5.51 -8.02 -3.00
CA ALA A 103 4.21 -7.84 -3.63
C ALA A 103 3.11 -7.77 -2.57
N ALA A 104 2.25 -6.76 -2.68
CA ALA A 104 1.11 -6.62 -1.80
C ALA A 104 -0.16 -6.28 -2.59
N VAL A 105 -1.30 -6.73 -2.07
CA VAL A 105 -2.62 -6.42 -2.62
C VAL A 105 -3.45 -5.62 -1.64
N SER A 106 -4.16 -4.62 -2.14
CA SER A 106 -5.13 -3.84 -1.37
C SER A 106 -6.55 -4.11 -1.85
N ILE A 107 -7.49 -4.07 -0.90
CA ILE A 107 -8.92 -4.12 -1.18
C ILE A 107 -9.66 -2.95 -0.51
N LYS A 108 -10.64 -2.39 -1.24
CA LYS A 108 -11.53 -1.33 -0.73
C LYS A 108 -12.45 -1.85 0.38
N PRO A 109 -13.04 -0.97 1.20
CA PRO A 109 -14.01 -1.39 2.22
C PRO A 109 -15.16 -2.26 1.68
N SER A 110 -15.60 -1.99 0.45
CA SER A 110 -16.68 -2.74 -0.20
C SER A 110 -16.28 -4.08 -0.82
N THR A 111 -14.99 -4.37 -0.97
CA THR A 111 -14.49 -5.58 -1.63
C THR A 111 -14.29 -6.69 -0.60
N PRO A 112 -14.92 -7.87 -0.77
CA PRO A 112 -14.76 -9.00 0.16
C PRO A 112 -13.35 -9.58 0.17
N VAL A 113 -12.91 -10.15 1.29
CA VAL A 113 -11.64 -10.90 1.41
C VAL A 113 -11.61 -12.09 0.45
N ASN A 114 -12.75 -12.75 0.26
CA ASN A 114 -12.88 -13.90 -0.64
C ASN A 114 -12.46 -13.61 -2.09
N ASP A 115 -12.53 -12.35 -2.54
CA ASP A 115 -12.14 -11.99 -3.91
C ASP A 115 -10.63 -12.13 -4.14
N ILE A 116 -9.83 -12.11 -3.07
CA ILE A 116 -8.36 -12.23 -3.11
C ILE A 116 -7.83 -13.47 -2.38
N SER A 117 -8.69 -14.27 -1.73
CA SER A 117 -8.28 -15.40 -0.89
C SER A 117 -7.38 -16.40 -1.64
N HIS A 118 -7.67 -16.65 -2.91
CA HIS A 118 -6.89 -17.57 -3.78
C HIS A 118 -5.50 -17.05 -4.15
N LEU A 119 -5.15 -15.80 -3.81
CA LEU A 119 -3.86 -15.17 -4.11
C LEU A 119 -3.00 -14.95 -2.86
N LEU A 120 -3.44 -15.39 -1.67
CA LEU A 120 -2.71 -15.16 -0.42
C LEU A 120 -1.31 -15.79 -0.41
N GLU A 121 -1.12 -16.93 -1.09
CA GLU A 121 0.22 -17.55 -1.24
C GLU A 121 1.17 -16.73 -2.15
N ASP A 122 0.62 -15.80 -2.93
CA ASP A 122 1.33 -15.03 -3.93
C ASP A 122 1.71 -13.61 -3.46
N VAL A 123 1.35 -13.24 -2.24
CA VAL A 123 1.61 -11.91 -1.68
C VAL A 123 2.40 -11.98 -0.37
N ASP A 124 3.18 -10.94 -0.11
CA ASP A 124 3.87 -10.74 1.17
C ASP A 124 2.98 -10.01 2.18
N MET A 125 1.98 -9.26 1.70
CA MET A 125 1.12 -8.44 2.55
C MET A 125 -0.23 -8.18 1.89
N VAL A 126 -1.28 -8.07 2.72
CA VAL A 126 -2.60 -7.57 2.31
C VAL A 126 -2.90 -6.27 3.04
N LEU A 127 -3.19 -5.23 2.29
CA LEU A 127 -3.63 -3.92 2.80
C LEU A 127 -5.16 -3.84 2.80
N ILE A 128 -5.76 -3.79 3.98
CA ILE A 128 -7.19 -3.52 4.13
C ILE A 128 -7.40 -2.01 4.23
N MET A 129 -8.09 -1.45 3.23
CA MET A 129 -8.57 -0.07 3.34
C MET A 129 -9.67 0.02 4.39
N THR A 130 -9.46 0.86 5.39
CA THR A 130 -10.42 1.12 6.46
C THR A 130 -11.13 2.46 6.30
N VAL A 131 -10.92 3.09 5.17
CA VAL A 131 -11.64 4.25 4.62
C VAL A 131 -11.79 4.10 3.10
N GLN A 132 -12.60 4.92 2.45
CA GLN A 132 -12.59 4.97 1.00
C GLN A 132 -11.25 5.58 0.51
N PRO A 133 -10.50 4.90 -0.38
CA PRO A 133 -9.24 5.45 -0.86
C PRO A 133 -9.46 6.77 -1.63
N GLY A 134 -8.46 7.67 -1.56
CA GLY A 134 -8.47 8.91 -2.36
C GLY A 134 -8.19 10.19 -1.59
N PHE A 135 -8.33 10.25 -0.26
CA PHE A 135 -7.93 11.41 0.56
C PHE A 135 -7.79 11.03 2.03
N GLY A 136 -6.87 11.71 2.72
CA GLY A 136 -6.61 11.50 4.14
C GLY A 136 -7.67 12.12 5.05
N GLY A 137 -7.53 11.88 6.36
CA GLY A 137 -8.34 12.51 7.40
C GLY A 137 -9.76 11.96 7.56
N GLN A 138 -10.07 10.82 6.94
CA GLN A 138 -11.36 10.14 7.09
C GLN A 138 -11.41 9.35 8.41
N LYS A 139 -12.62 9.11 8.91
CA LYS A 139 -12.83 8.25 10.08
C LYS A 139 -12.77 6.78 9.68
N TYR A 140 -12.23 5.97 10.56
CA TYR A 140 -12.22 4.52 10.46
C TYR A 140 -13.65 3.97 10.26
N MET A 141 -13.79 3.00 9.37
CA MET A 141 -15.05 2.31 9.10
C MET A 141 -15.09 1.01 9.91
N ASP A 142 -15.93 0.98 10.97
CA ASP A 142 -16.00 -0.13 11.95
C ASP A 142 -16.26 -1.49 11.29
N GLU A 143 -16.97 -1.52 10.16
CA GLU A 143 -17.25 -2.73 9.38
C GLU A 143 -15.97 -3.40 8.83
N CYS A 144 -14.86 -2.65 8.69
CA CYS A 144 -13.60 -3.21 8.23
C CYS A 144 -12.90 -4.07 9.30
N THR A 145 -13.28 -3.94 10.57
CA THR A 145 -12.71 -4.76 11.65
C THR A 145 -13.03 -6.25 11.45
N GLU A 146 -14.27 -6.59 11.07
CA GLU A 146 -14.66 -7.97 10.78
C GLU A 146 -13.87 -8.55 9.60
N LYS A 147 -13.62 -7.72 8.57
CA LYS A 147 -12.79 -8.10 7.42
C LYS A 147 -11.34 -8.40 7.79
N ILE A 148 -10.75 -7.61 8.69
CA ILE A 148 -9.39 -7.84 9.19
C ILE A 148 -9.32 -9.17 9.96
N GLN A 149 -10.33 -9.48 10.76
CA GLN A 149 -10.43 -10.74 11.49
C GLN A 149 -10.58 -11.94 10.53
N GLU A 150 -11.48 -11.83 9.54
CA GLU A 150 -11.67 -12.85 8.50
C GLU A 150 -10.35 -13.15 7.77
N LEU A 151 -9.62 -12.11 7.36
CA LEU A 151 -8.33 -12.27 6.69
C LEU A 151 -7.29 -12.95 7.61
N ARG A 152 -7.24 -12.57 8.90
CA ARG A 152 -6.33 -13.19 9.86
C ARG A 152 -6.64 -14.67 10.05
N GLU A 153 -7.92 -15.03 10.16
CA GLU A 153 -8.35 -16.42 10.28
C GLU A 153 -7.92 -17.25 9.07
N LEU A 154 -8.12 -16.74 7.84
CA LEU A 154 -7.69 -17.41 6.62
C LEU A 154 -6.17 -17.62 6.55
N ILE A 155 -5.38 -16.60 6.87
CA ILE A 155 -3.91 -16.69 6.87
C ILE A 155 -3.43 -17.72 7.89
N ASP A 156 -4.05 -17.76 9.08
CA ASP A 156 -3.70 -18.71 10.14
C ASP A 156 -4.13 -20.15 9.79
N GLU A 157 -5.32 -20.33 9.20
CA GLU A 157 -5.82 -21.65 8.78
C GLU A 157 -4.94 -22.27 7.67
N GLU A 158 -4.43 -21.45 6.76
CA GLU A 158 -3.58 -21.89 5.66
C GLU A 158 -2.08 -21.87 6.02
N GLU A 159 -1.73 -21.51 7.24
CA GLU A 159 -0.34 -21.42 7.76
C GLU A 159 0.57 -20.53 6.90
N LEU A 160 0.03 -19.41 6.38
CA LEU A 160 0.75 -18.50 5.48
C LEU A 160 1.53 -17.44 6.27
N ASP A 161 2.66 -17.01 5.69
CA ASP A 161 3.48 -15.89 6.20
C ASP A 161 3.13 -14.61 5.42
N VAL A 162 1.96 -14.06 5.72
CA VAL A 162 1.42 -12.86 5.08
C VAL A 162 1.10 -11.81 6.13
N ASP A 163 1.66 -10.62 5.95
CA ASP A 163 1.39 -9.48 6.82
C ASP A 163 0.01 -8.86 6.50
N ILE A 164 -0.66 -8.35 7.53
CA ILE A 164 -1.87 -7.53 7.38
C ILE A 164 -1.53 -6.09 7.70
N GLN A 165 -1.75 -5.20 6.75
CA GLN A 165 -1.67 -3.77 6.93
C GLN A 165 -3.07 -3.15 6.89
N VAL A 166 -3.27 -2.06 7.61
CA VAL A 166 -4.51 -1.27 7.57
C VAL A 166 -4.20 0.18 7.26
N ASP A 167 -5.03 0.79 6.42
CA ASP A 167 -4.89 2.20 6.05
C ASP A 167 -6.23 2.92 6.11
N GLY A 168 -6.25 3.97 6.94
CA GLY A 168 -7.35 4.92 7.05
C GLY A 168 -7.99 5.01 8.43
N GLY A 169 -7.94 6.21 9.03
CA GLY A 169 -8.65 6.55 10.25
C GLY A 169 -8.13 5.91 11.53
N ILE A 170 -6.92 5.33 11.50
CA ILE A 170 -6.28 4.74 12.68
C ILE A 170 -5.83 5.85 13.62
N ASN A 171 -6.17 5.71 14.88
CA ASN A 171 -5.80 6.61 15.98
C ASN A 171 -5.70 5.82 17.29
N ASP A 172 -5.46 6.49 18.40
CA ASP A 172 -5.27 5.92 19.74
C ASP A 172 -6.54 5.90 20.62
N ASP A 173 -7.72 6.18 20.06
CA ASP A 173 -9.03 6.14 20.74
C ASP A 173 -9.67 4.74 20.78
#